data_02fd75d941cb9bab0eb013b19612c012
#
_entry.id   02fd75d941cb9bab0eb013b19612c012
#
_cell.length_a   1.000
_cell.length_b   1.000
_cell.length_c   1.000
_cell.angle_alpha   90.00
_cell.angle_beta   90.00
_cell.angle_gamma   90.00
#
_symmetry.space_group_name_H-M   'P 1'
#
loop_
_entity.id
_entity.type
_entity.pdbx_description
1 polymer ?
#
loop_
_entity_poly.entity_id
_entity_poly.type
_entity_poly.pdbx_seq_one_letter_code
_entity_poly.pdbx_strand_id
1 'polypeptide(L)'
;MQKTFEELYQALDKIIDVRTLLPDVVRVLVMHKDMVLAWLESQEFKEKYINHPYPPLLNPATINYNGIPAEFAWELNLPLPPYFDFLLVRSHGAGGTGFHKFLGRCGCSDFYYGGIEDARATYVSIYQQILKNALNKNSKSKYTYLHIEDYVLRGDYKKYFALVPKKPAINLVRDPISILRSHLGMKRLAGGGNF
;
A
#
# COMPACT_ATOMS: atom_id res chain seq x y z
N MET A 1 -16.16 -17.27 -27.66
CA MET A 1 -15.83 -17.25 -26.20
C MET A 1 -14.45 -17.87 -25.89
N GLN A 2 -14.13 -19.08 -26.38
CA GLN A 2 -12.87 -19.76 -26.11
C GLN A 2 -11.62 -18.99 -26.59
N LYS A 3 -11.63 -18.51 -27.84
CA LYS A 3 -10.52 -17.73 -28.43
C LYS A 3 -10.13 -16.49 -27.61
N THR A 4 -11.10 -15.88 -26.99
CA THR A 4 -11.01 -14.66 -26.19
C THR A 4 -10.38 -14.85 -24.81
N PHE A 5 -10.57 -16.03 -24.23
CA PHE A 5 -9.93 -16.41 -22.95
C PHE A 5 -8.46 -16.74 -23.15
N GLU A 6 -8.14 -17.44 -24.26
CA GLU A 6 -6.76 -17.77 -24.60
C GLU A 6 -5.90 -16.52 -24.84
N GLU A 7 -6.44 -15.49 -25.52
CA GLU A 7 -5.74 -14.23 -25.76
C GLU A 7 -5.40 -13.53 -24.43
N LEU A 8 -6.36 -13.42 -23.53
CA LEU A 8 -6.15 -12.84 -22.20
C LEU A 8 -5.15 -13.65 -21.38
N TYR A 9 -5.29 -14.97 -21.37
CA TYR A 9 -4.39 -15.87 -20.68
C TYR A 9 -2.95 -15.72 -21.17
N GLN A 10 -2.73 -15.75 -22.49
CA GLN A 10 -1.42 -15.57 -23.11
C GLN A 10 -0.80 -14.19 -22.83
N ALA A 11 -1.62 -13.13 -22.76
CA ALA A 11 -1.14 -11.81 -22.44
C ALA A 11 -0.70 -11.72 -20.98
N LEU A 12 -1.47 -12.29 -20.06
CA LEU A 12 -1.17 -12.29 -18.62
C LEU A 12 0.02 -13.20 -18.28
N ASP A 13 0.10 -14.39 -18.88
CA ASP A 13 1.15 -15.39 -18.58
C ASP A 13 2.57 -14.90 -18.92
N LYS A 14 2.68 -13.91 -19.81
CA LYS A 14 3.95 -13.20 -20.09
C LYS A 14 4.40 -12.26 -18.97
N ILE A 15 3.51 -11.91 -18.07
CA ILE A 15 3.68 -10.84 -17.08
C ILE A 15 3.67 -11.40 -15.65
N ILE A 16 2.79 -12.36 -15.40
CA ILE A 16 2.59 -13.00 -14.11
C ILE A 16 2.31 -14.50 -14.30
N ASP A 17 2.55 -15.29 -13.28
CA ASP A 17 2.06 -16.69 -13.29
C ASP A 17 0.55 -16.69 -13.00
N VAL A 18 -0.26 -16.81 -14.06
CA VAL A 18 -1.73 -16.77 -13.98
C VAL A 18 -2.29 -17.85 -13.04
N ARG A 19 -1.56 -18.96 -12.85
CA ARG A 19 -1.98 -20.07 -11.96
C ARG A 19 -1.98 -19.70 -10.48
N THR A 20 -1.28 -18.62 -10.13
CA THR A 20 -1.23 -18.10 -8.76
C THR A 20 -2.40 -17.17 -8.43
N LEU A 21 -3.16 -16.73 -9.43
CA LEU A 21 -4.31 -15.84 -9.23
C LEU A 21 -5.49 -16.59 -8.62
N LEU A 22 -6.17 -15.92 -7.70
CA LEU A 22 -7.42 -16.42 -7.14
C LEU A 22 -8.52 -16.51 -8.23
N PRO A 23 -9.39 -17.54 -8.21
CA PRO A 23 -10.44 -17.72 -9.22
C PRO A 23 -11.34 -16.48 -9.41
N ASP A 24 -11.68 -15.77 -8.31
CA ASP A 24 -12.50 -14.56 -8.38
C ASP A 24 -11.78 -13.40 -9.06
N VAL A 25 -10.46 -13.29 -8.88
CA VAL A 25 -9.63 -12.30 -9.59
C VAL A 25 -9.61 -12.61 -11.08
N VAL A 26 -9.42 -13.87 -11.46
CA VAL A 26 -9.52 -14.33 -12.87
C VAL A 26 -10.87 -13.95 -13.46
N ARG A 27 -11.98 -14.17 -12.72
CA ARG A 27 -13.31 -13.79 -13.17
C ARG A 27 -13.43 -12.29 -13.46
N VAL A 28 -12.90 -11.44 -12.56
CA VAL A 28 -12.88 -9.97 -12.76
C VAL A 28 -12.08 -9.60 -14.01
N LEU A 29 -10.90 -10.19 -14.21
CA LEU A 29 -10.08 -9.94 -15.40
C LEU A 29 -10.78 -10.37 -16.68
N VAL A 30 -11.48 -11.49 -16.68
CA VAL A 30 -12.27 -11.98 -17.82
C VAL A 30 -13.46 -11.05 -18.11
N MET A 31 -14.15 -10.58 -17.09
CA MET A 31 -15.27 -9.62 -17.26
C MET A 31 -14.81 -8.29 -17.85
N HIS A 32 -13.60 -7.85 -17.56
CA HIS A 32 -13.02 -6.60 -18.02
C HIS A 32 -11.92 -6.80 -19.08
N LYS A 33 -11.95 -7.92 -19.78
CA LYS A 33 -10.90 -8.38 -20.70
C LYS A 33 -10.40 -7.31 -21.65
N ASP A 34 -11.30 -6.61 -22.34
CA ASP A 34 -10.91 -5.62 -23.34
C ASP A 34 -10.14 -4.45 -22.72
N MET A 35 -10.51 -4.04 -21.51
CA MET A 35 -9.78 -3.02 -20.75
C MET A 35 -8.41 -3.53 -20.30
N VAL A 36 -8.34 -4.78 -19.85
CA VAL A 36 -7.07 -5.42 -19.44
C VAL A 36 -6.12 -5.51 -20.62
N LEU A 37 -6.55 -6.06 -21.76
CA LEU A 37 -5.73 -6.19 -22.95
C LEU A 37 -5.27 -4.82 -23.46
N ALA A 38 -6.17 -3.85 -23.58
CA ALA A 38 -5.81 -2.49 -23.99
C ALA A 38 -4.76 -1.85 -23.05
N TRP A 39 -4.86 -2.12 -21.74
CA TRP A 39 -3.88 -1.65 -20.78
C TRP A 39 -2.52 -2.33 -20.96
N LEU A 40 -2.47 -3.66 -21.00
CA LEU A 40 -1.22 -4.42 -21.13
C LEU A 40 -0.49 -4.14 -22.45
N GLU A 41 -1.22 -3.79 -23.51
CA GLU A 41 -0.68 -3.42 -24.82
C GLU A 41 -0.31 -1.93 -24.91
N SER A 42 -0.72 -1.10 -23.97
CA SER A 42 -0.48 0.34 -23.98
C SER A 42 1.00 0.69 -23.92
N GLN A 43 1.36 1.82 -24.53
CA GLN A 43 2.73 2.33 -24.45
C GLN A 43 3.13 2.64 -23.01
N GLU A 44 2.20 3.19 -22.22
CA GLU A 44 2.43 3.51 -20.82
C GLU A 44 2.78 2.27 -19.99
N PHE A 45 2.07 1.15 -20.19
CA PHE A 45 2.38 -0.10 -19.52
C PHE A 45 3.76 -0.63 -19.88
N LYS A 46 4.10 -0.65 -21.18
CA LYS A 46 5.39 -1.12 -21.67
C LYS A 46 6.56 -0.30 -21.14
N GLU A 47 6.41 1.01 -21.04
CA GLU A 47 7.46 1.90 -20.54
C GLU A 47 7.66 1.80 -19.03
N LYS A 48 6.57 1.69 -18.27
CA LYS A 48 6.61 1.79 -16.79
C LYS A 48 6.65 0.44 -16.08
N TYR A 49 6.00 -0.58 -16.65
CA TYR A 49 5.65 -1.77 -15.89
C TYR A 49 6.12 -3.10 -16.50
N ILE A 50 6.61 -3.14 -17.73
CA ILE A 50 7.01 -4.41 -18.37
C ILE A 50 8.05 -5.19 -17.57
N ASN A 51 8.95 -4.50 -16.89
CA ASN A 51 10.00 -5.07 -16.04
C ASN A 51 9.72 -4.85 -14.53
N HIS A 52 8.53 -4.38 -14.18
CA HIS A 52 8.20 -4.16 -12.78
C HIS A 52 7.87 -5.50 -12.11
N PRO A 53 8.38 -5.79 -10.89
CA PRO A 53 8.13 -7.07 -10.23
C PRO A 53 6.65 -7.31 -9.87
N TYR A 54 5.87 -6.25 -9.78
CA TYR A 54 4.44 -6.26 -9.47
C TYR A 54 3.67 -5.32 -10.42
N PRO A 55 3.55 -5.67 -11.71
CA PRO A 55 2.87 -4.82 -12.68
C PRO A 55 1.37 -4.80 -12.40
N PRO A 56 0.72 -3.63 -12.43
CA PRO A 56 -0.72 -3.53 -12.22
C PRO A 56 -1.48 -4.14 -13.40
N LEU A 57 -2.43 -5.02 -13.12
CA LEU A 57 -3.20 -5.72 -14.15
C LEU A 57 -4.39 -4.90 -14.69
N LEU A 58 -4.69 -3.77 -14.08
CA LEU A 58 -5.63 -2.75 -14.55
C LEU A 58 -4.93 -1.40 -14.55
N ASN A 59 -5.35 -0.47 -15.40
CA ASN A 59 -4.76 0.86 -15.46
C ASN A 59 -5.06 1.67 -14.20
N PRO A 60 -4.06 1.96 -13.35
CA PRO A 60 -4.28 2.67 -12.09
C PRO A 60 -4.79 4.10 -12.26
N ALA A 61 -4.58 4.71 -13.44
CA ALA A 61 -5.00 6.07 -13.70
C ALA A 61 -6.50 6.20 -14.03
N THR A 62 -7.14 5.12 -14.47
CA THR A 62 -8.52 5.16 -14.97
C THR A 62 -9.50 4.34 -14.14
N ILE A 63 -9.01 3.51 -13.22
CA ILE A 63 -9.88 2.66 -12.39
C ILE A 63 -10.65 3.48 -11.35
N ASN A 64 -11.86 3.02 -11.05
CA ASN A 64 -12.61 3.47 -9.90
C ASN A 64 -12.26 2.62 -8.67
N TYR A 65 -11.38 3.12 -7.82
CA TYR A 65 -10.95 2.43 -6.60
C TYR A 65 -12.11 2.03 -5.68
N ASN A 66 -13.20 2.80 -5.65
CA ASN A 66 -14.37 2.47 -4.80
C ASN A 66 -15.12 1.22 -5.26
N GLY A 67 -14.95 0.81 -6.50
CA GLY A 67 -15.57 -0.39 -7.06
C GLY A 67 -14.75 -1.67 -6.91
N ILE A 68 -13.54 -1.59 -6.35
CA ILE A 68 -12.62 -2.72 -6.25
C ILE A 68 -12.38 -3.04 -4.77
N PRO A 69 -12.73 -4.26 -4.29
CA PRO A 69 -12.37 -4.69 -2.95
C PRO A 69 -10.86 -4.66 -2.73
N ALA A 70 -10.43 -4.28 -1.53
CA ALA A 70 -9.01 -4.11 -1.20
C ALA A 70 -8.19 -5.40 -1.41
N GLU A 71 -8.78 -6.55 -1.11
CA GLU A 71 -8.19 -7.87 -1.32
C GLU A 71 -7.92 -8.14 -2.80
N PHE A 72 -8.86 -7.75 -3.68
CA PHE A 72 -8.68 -7.87 -5.12
C PHE A 72 -7.67 -6.87 -5.65
N ALA A 73 -7.66 -5.65 -5.12
CA ALA A 73 -6.66 -4.65 -5.48
C ALA A 73 -5.24 -5.14 -5.20
N TRP A 74 -5.01 -5.83 -4.07
CA TRP A 74 -3.75 -6.50 -3.78
C TRP A 74 -3.39 -7.56 -4.83
N GLU A 75 -4.31 -8.45 -5.16
CA GLU A 75 -4.05 -9.52 -6.15
C GLU A 75 -3.81 -8.96 -7.56
N LEU A 76 -4.49 -7.86 -7.92
CA LEU A 76 -4.34 -7.16 -9.19
C LEU A 76 -3.09 -6.25 -9.24
N ASN A 77 -2.24 -6.25 -8.21
CA ASN A 77 -1.08 -5.38 -8.07
C ASN A 77 -1.42 -3.88 -8.21
N LEU A 78 -2.61 -3.47 -7.77
CA LEU A 78 -2.97 -2.06 -7.86
C LEU A 78 -2.23 -1.26 -6.77
N PRO A 79 -1.73 -0.07 -7.08
CA PRO A 79 -1.20 0.81 -6.05
C PRO A 79 -2.29 1.18 -5.05
N LEU A 80 -1.91 1.55 -3.83
CA LEU A 80 -2.84 2.14 -2.87
C LEU A 80 -3.55 3.35 -3.50
N PRO A 81 -4.83 3.60 -3.16
CA PRO A 81 -5.55 4.77 -3.66
C PRO A 81 -4.75 6.06 -3.39
N PRO A 82 -4.58 6.95 -4.37
CA PRO A 82 -3.69 8.11 -4.25
C PRO A 82 -4.29 9.28 -3.43
N TYR A 83 -5.33 9.04 -2.64
CA TYR A 83 -6.10 10.05 -1.91
C TYR A 83 -5.48 10.39 -0.56
N PHE A 84 -4.18 10.69 -0.57
CA PHE A 84 -3.43 11.24 0.56
C PHE A 84 -2.32 12.17 0.05
N ASP A 85 -1.82 13.05 0.91
CA ASP A 85 -0.98 14.16 0.47
C ASP A 85 0.51 13.80 0.52
N PHE A 86 0.97 13.10 1.55
CA PHE A 86 2.40 12.78 1.72
C PHE A 86 2.64 11.47 2.48
N LEU A 87 3.89 11.05 2.54
CA LEU A 87 4.37 9.91 3.31
C LEU A 87 5.11 10.41 4.56
N LEU A 88 4.87 9.79 5.71
CA LEU A 88 5.74 9.90 6.87
C LEU A 88 6.47 8.58 7.07
N VAL A 89 7.78 8.60 6.86
CA VAL A 89 8.65 7.44 7.05
C VAL A 89 9.48 7.65 8.31
N ARG A 90 9.47 6.70 9.21
CA ARG A 90 10.25 6.79 10.44
C ARG A 90 10.71 5.43 10.96
N SER A 91 11.79 5.44 11.72
CA SER A 91 12.19 4.28 12.52
C SER A 91 11.70 4.40 13.97
N HIS A 92 11.58 3.26 14.62
CA HIS A 92 11.28 3.18 16.06
C HIS A 92 12.33 3.95 16.86
N GLY A 93 11.90 4.70 17.86
CA GLY A 93 12.81 5.48 18.68
C GLY A 93 13.27 6.81 18.08
N ALA A 94 12.90 7.13 16.83
CA ALA A 94 13.25 8.41 16.18
C ALA A 94 12.48 9.64 16.70
N GLY A 95 11.61 9.49 17.71
CA GLY A 95 10.80 10.59 18.25
C GLY A 95 9.44 10.75 17.55
N GLY A 96 9.02 9.73 16.81
CA GLY A 96 7.82 9.74 16.00
C GLY A 96 6.54 10.07 16.75
N THR A 97 6.37 9.60 18.00
CA THR A 97 5.17 9.89 18.80
C THR A 97 4.97 11.40 19.03
N GLY A 98 6.05 12.13 19.32
CA GLY A 98 5.99 13.58 19.48
C GLY A 98 5.67 14.28 18.16
N PHE A 99 6.32 13.85 17.08
CA PHE A 99 6.09 14.40 15.74
C PHE A 99 4.67 14.14 15.24
N HIS A 100 4.15 12.95 15.46
CA HIS A 100 2.77 12.59 15.13
C HIS A 100 1.75 13.50 15.88
N LYS A 101 1.94 13.72 17.19
CA LYS A 101 1.11 14.67 17.96
C LYS A 101 1.20 16.10 17.41
N PHE A 102 2.38 16.52 16.97
CA PHE A 102 2.57 17.83 16.34
C PHE A 102 1.80 17.91 15.01
N LEU A 103 1.91 16.94 14.13
CA LEU A 103 1.14 16.87 12.88
C LEU A 103 -0.37 16.91 13.14
N GLY A 104 -0.86 16.18 14.16
CA GLY A 104 -2.26 16.22 14.54
C GLY A 104 -2.74 17.63 14.95
N ARG A 105 -1.90 18.40 15.66
CA ARG A 105 -2.20 19.79 16.00
C ARG A 105 -2.19 20.72 14.77
N CYS A 106 -1.45 20.35 13.72
CA CYS A 106 -1.48 21.04 12.44
C CYS A 106 -2.67 20.65 11.54
N GLY A 107 -3.57 19.82 12.05
CA GLY A 107 -4.75 19.35 11.30
C GLY A 107 -4.46 18.21 10.34
N CYS A 108 -3.35 17.49 10.52
CA CYS A 108 -3.05 16.31 9.72
C CYS A 108 -3.65 15.05 10.38
N SER A 109 -4.11 14.11 9.55
CA SER A 109 -4.52 12.76 9.95
C SER A 109 -3.73 11.72 9.20
N ASP A 110 -3.44 10.61 9.86
CA ASP A 110 -2.70 9.51 9.27
C ASP A 110 -3.57 8.33 8.87
N PHE A 111 -3.05 7.57 7.91
CA PHE A 111 -3.44 6.22 7.62
C PHE A 111 -2.35 5.31 8.16
N TYR A 112 -2.70 4.52 9.14
CA TYR A 112 -1.77 3.67 9.85
C TYR A 112 -2.41 2.32 10.20
N TYR A 113 -1.64 1.28 10.06
CA TYR A 113 -2.00 -0.04 10.55
C TYR A 113 -0.96 -0.46 11.60
N GLY A 114 -1.32 -0.32 12.86
CA GLY A 114 -0.48 -0.65 14.02
C GLY A 114 -0.57 -2.11 14.47
N GLY A 115 -1.20 -2.94 13.67
CA GLY A 115 -1.29 -4.38 13.89
C GLY A 115 -0.19 -5.09 13.12
N ILE A 116 -0.02 -6.29 13.45
CA ILE A 116 0.96 -7.25 13.07
C ILE A 116 1.14 -7.34 11.54
N GLU A 117 2.12 -6.63 10.93
CA GLU A 117 3.27 -7.31 10.35
C GLU A 117 2.99 -8.19 9.11
N ASP A 118 1.73 -8.40 8.68
CA ASP A 118 1.44 -9.02 7.40
C ASP A 118 1.25 -7.95 6.32
N ALA A 119 2.06 -8.03 5.27
CA ALA A 119 2.09 -7.03 4.21
C ALA A 119 0.73 -6.90 3.49
N ARG A 120 0.04 -8.03 3.25
CA ARG A 120 -1.28 -8.05 2.62
C ARG A 120 -2.33 -7.43 3.53
N ALA A 121 -2.35 -7.83 4.81
CA ALA A 121 -3.28 -7.27 5.79
C ALA A 121 -3.08 -5.76 5.98
N THR A 122 -1.82 -5.31 6.00
CA THR A 122 -1.47 -3.89 6.05
C THR A 122 -2.00 -3.15 4.83
N TYR A 123 -1.75 -3.67 3.62
CA TYR A 123 -2.27 -3.08 2.39
C TYR A 123 -3.80 -2.96 2.40
N VAL A 124 -4.50 -4.05 2.73
CA VAL A 124 -5.97 -4.09 2.77
C VAL A 124 -6.52 -3.06 3.75
N SER A 125 -5.98 -3.02 4.98
CA SER A 125 -6.42 -2.06 5.99
C SER A 125 -6.20 -0.60 5.57
N ILE A 126 -5.02 -0.27 5.06
CA ILE A 126 -4.68 1.07 4.59
C ILE A 126 -5.56 1.48 3.40
N TYR A 127 -5.76 0.59 2.42
CA TYR A 127 -6.63 0.82 1.28
C TYR A 127 -8.04 1.22 1.72
N GLN A 128 -8.62 0.46 2.66
CA GLN A 128 -9.96 0.72 3.19
C GLN A 128 -10.03 2.05 3.97
N GLN A 129 -9.00 2.37 4.77
CA GLN A 129 -8.92 3.64 5.50
C GLN A 129 -8.89 4.83 4.55
N ILE A 130 -8.06 4.76 3.48
CA ILE A 130 -7.96 5.83 2.48
C ILE A 130 -9.32 6.06 1.79
N LEU A 131 -9.98 5.00 1.34
CA LEU A 131 -11.29 5.13 0.69
C LEU A 131 -12.37 5.66 1.65
N LYS A 132 -12.42 5.14 2.88
CA LYS A 132 -13.35 5.63 3.89
C LYS A 132 -13.17 7.12 4.15
N ASN A 133 -11.93 7.59 4.22
CA ASN A 133 -11.65 9.01 4.41
C ASN A 133 -12.03 9.84 3.17
N ALA A 134 -11.72 9.37 1.97
CA ALA A 134 -12.05 10.05 0.72
C ALA A 134 -13.58 10.22 0.52
N LEU A 135 -14.36 9.27 1.00
CA LEU A 135 -15.83 9.33 0.97
C LEU A 135 -16.45 10.18 2.09
N ASN A 136 -15.65 10.47 3.14
CA ASN A 136 -16.13 11.24 4.29
C ASN A 136 -16.11 12.75 4.01
N LYS A 137 -17.23 13.30 3.54
CA LYS A 137 -17.40 14.74 3.29
C LYS A 137 -17.22 15.62 4.55
N ASN A 138 -17.25 15.04 5.74
CA ASN A 138 -17.12 15.73 7.03
C ASN A 138 -15.70 15.59 7.62
N SER A 139 -14.73 15.11 6.86
CA SER A 139 -13.34 15.04 7.30
C SER A 139 -12.84 16.46 7.62
N LYS A 140 -12.43 16.67 8.88
CA LYS A 140 -11.87 17.95 9.35
C LYS A 140 -10.36 18.06 9.11
N SER A 141 -9.76 17.01 8.56
CA SER A 141 -8.32 16.99 8.33
C SER A 141 -7.95 17.90 7.17
N LYS A 142 -6.99 18.78 7.39
CA LYS A 142 -6.43 19.67 6.39
C LYS A 142 -5.55 18.92 5.40
N TYR A 143 -4.79 17.95 5.93
CA TYR A 143 -3.91 17.06 5.16
C TYR A 143 -4.01 15.64 5.70
N THR A 144 -3.72 14.68 4.84
CA THR A 144 -3.68 13.25 5.19
C THR A 144 -2.35 12.65 4.77
N TYR A 145 -1.85 11.67 5.51
CA TYR A 145 -0.59 11.03 5.17
C TYR A 145 -0.58 9.54 5.47
N LEU A 146 0.20 8.81 4.69
CA LEU A 146 0.48 7.41 4.95
C LEU A 146 1.68 7.31 5.89
N HIS A 147 1.47 6.68 7.03
CA HIS A 147 2.51 6.46 8.03
C HIS A 147 3.17 5.11 7.81
N ILE A 148 4.49 5.12 7.58
CA ILE A 148 5.32 3.95 7.36
C ILE A 148 6.36 3.88 8.47
N GLU A 149 6.34 2.77 9.21
CA GLU A 149 7.36 2.45 10.23
C GLU A 149 8.26 1.30 9.77
N ASP A 150 9.42 1.18 10.42
CA ASP A 150 10.42 0.14 10.21
C ASP A 150 10.03 -1.22 10.80
N TYR A 151 8.74 -1.55 10.77
CA TYR A 151 8.31 -2.87 11.18
C TYR A 151 8.77 -3.93 10.18
N VAL A 152 9.15 -5.08 10.71
CA VAL A 152 9.39 -6.25 9.90
C VAL A 152 8.03 -6.77 9.42
N LEU A 153 7.61 -6.33 8.26
CA LEU A 153 6.43 -6.87 7.61
C LEU A 153 6.70 -8.33 7.23
N ARG A 154 5.80 -9.21 7.64
CA ARG A 154 5.76 -10.60 7.16
C ARG A 154 5.09 -10.65 5.80
N GLY A 155 5.26 -11.77 5.12
CA GLY A 155 4.72 -11.94 3.78
C GLY A 155 5.47 -11.11 2.74
N ASP A 156 4.79 -10.72 1.67
CA ASP A 156 5.40 -10.01 0.55
C ASP A 156 5.50 -8.49 0.80
N TYR A 157 6.40 -8.09 1.70
CA TYR A 157 6.66 -6.69 2.02
C TYR A 157 7.21 -5.91 0.81
N LYS A 158 7.93 -6.57 -0.11
CA LYS A 158 8.44 -5.94 -1.33
C LYS A 158 7.29 -5.51 -2.23
N LYS A 159 6.26 -6.37 -2.33
CA LYS A 159 5.02 -6.03 -3.02
C LYS A 159 4.32 -4.84 -2.36
N TYR A 160 4.15 -4.87 -1.04
CA TYR A 160 3.53 -3.74 -0.32
C TYR A 160 4.20 -2.41 -0.65
N PHE A 161 5.53 -2.33 -0.52
CA PHE A 161 6.25 -1.09 -0.82
C PHE A 161 6.21 -0.70 -2.29
N ALA A 162 6.21 -1.66 -3.20
CA ALA A 162 6.07 -1.40 -4.64
C ALA A 162 4.69 -0.83 -5.00
N LEU A 163 3.65 -1.13 -4.20
CA LEU A 163 2.28 -0.65 -4.38
C LEU A 163 1.99 0.66 -3.63
N VAL A 164 2.94 1.22 -2.89
CA VAL A 164 2.83 2.58 -2.33
C VAL A 164 3.06 3.60 -3.42
N PRO A 165 2.09 4.49 -3.72
CA PRO A 165 2.26 5.50 -4.77
C PRO A 165 3.34 6.52 -4.40
N LYS A 166 4.03 7.04 -5.42
CA LYS A 166 5.03 8.09 -5.23
C LYS A 166 4.36 9.38 -4.75
N LYS A 167 4.75 9.85 -3.58
CA LYS A 167 4.28 11.09 -2.94
C LYS A 167 5.46 11.80 -2.29
N PRO A 168 5.37 13.11 -2.01
CA PRO A 168 6.32 13.79 -1.14
C PRO A 168 6.48 13.01 0.16
N ALA A 169 7.71 12.92 0.69
CA ALA A 169 7.97 12.15 1.89
C ALA A 169 8.71 12.96 2.94
N ILE A 170 8.26 12.85 4.19
CA ILE A 170 8.99 13.31 5.37
C ILE A 170 9.68 12.08 5.95
N ASN A 171 10.99 12.09 6.02
CA ASN A 171 11.77 11.04 6.66
C ASN A 171 12.27 11.52 8.02
N LEU A 172 11.74 10.95 9.10
CA LEU A 172 12.13 11.30 10.45
C LEU A 172 13.28 10.40 10.88
N VAL A 173 14.46 11.00 10.99
CA VAL A 173 15.70 10.32 11.36
C VAL A 173 16.23 10.83 12.69
N ARG A 174 16.95 9.97 13.39
CA ARG A 174 17.67 10.29 14.63
C ARG A 174 18.99 9.54 14.66
N ASP A 175 19.95 10.04 15.40
CA ASP A 175 21.24 9.34 15.54
C ASP A 175 21.06 7.94 16.16
N PRO A 176 21.83 6.94 15.71
CA PRO A 176 21.66 5.55 16.14
C PRO A 176 21.85 5.33 17.64
N ILE A 177 22.73 6.11 18.29
CA ILE A 177 23.00 5.97 19.73
C ILE A 177 21.77 6.42 20.53
N SER A 178 21.15 7.53 20.13
CA SER A 178 19.91 8.00 20.76
C SER A 178 18.74 7.05 20.54
N ILE A 179 18.65 6.40 19.37
CA ILE A 179 17.67 5.35 19.11
C ILE A 179 17.89 4.17 20.07
N LEU A 180 19.11 3.66 20.18
CA LEU A 180 19.46 2.56 21.09
C LEU A 180 19.14 2.89 22.55
N ARG A 181 19.50 4.09 23.01
CA ARG A 181 19.14 4.56 24.35
C ARG A 181 17.63 4.59 24.60
N SER A 182 16.85 5.03 23.62
CA SER A 182 15.40 5.04 23.69
C SER A 182 14.83 3.63 23.81
N HIS A 183 15.32 2.67 23.04
CA HIS A 183 14.90 1.27 23.12
C HIS A 183 15.25 0.60 24.45
N LEU A 184 16.45 0.86 24.98
CA LEU A 184 16.85 0.35 26.29
C LEU A 184 15.99 0.94 27.42
N GLY A 185 15.66 2.21 27.33
CA GLY A 185 14.76 2.87 28.29
C GLY A 185 13.33 2.29 28.27
N MET A 186 12.79 2.01 27.10
CA MET A 186 11.46 1.37 26.97
C MET A 186 11.42 -0.04 27.55
N LYS A 187 12.47 -0.86 27.37
CA LYS A 187 12.56 -2.20 27.97
C LYS A 187 12.61 -2.15 29.51
N ARG A 188 13.29 -1.16 30.09
CA ARG A 188 13.33 -0.97 31.55
C ARG A 188 11.97 -0.60 32.14
N LEU A 189 11.18 0.22 31.42
CA LEU A 189 9.84 0.61 31.86
C LEU A 189 8.82 -0.53 31.71
N ALA A 190 8.94 -1.35 30.68
CA ALA A 190 8.08 -2.51 30.46
C ALA A 190 8.43 -3.70 31.38
N GLY A 191 9.69 -3.80 31.87
CA GLY A 191 10.17 -4.84 32.78
C GLY A 191 10.05 -4.52 34.29
N GLY A 192 9.44 -3.41 34.64
CA GLY A 192 9.27 -2.95 36.03
C GLY A 192 8.10 -3.58 36.79
N GLY A 193 7.82 -4.85 36.56
CA GLY A 193 6.91 -5.68 37.35
C GLY A 193 7.64 -6.88 37.90
N ASN A 194 7.93 -6.84 39.23
CA ASN A 194 8.44 -7.90 40.09
C ASN A 194 9.97 -8.04 40.18
N PHE A 195 10.51 -7.34 41.15
CA PHE A 195 11.50 -7.92 42.11
C PHE A 195 10.86 -7.95 43.46
#